data_a6215534d2e882d7bd85e65ead703f26
#
_entry.id   a6215534d2e882d7bd85e65ead703f26
#
_cell.length_a   1.000
_cell.length_b   1.000
_cell.length_c   1.000
_cell.angle_alpha   90.00
_cell.angle_beta   90.00
_cell.angle_gamma   90.00
#
_symmetry.space_group_name_H-M   'P 1'
#
loop_
_entity.id
_entity.type
_entity.pdbx_description
1 polymer ?
#
loop_
_entity_poly.entity_id
_entity_poly.type
_entity_poly.pdbx_seq_one_letter_code
_entity_poly.pdbx_strand_id
1 'polypeptide(L)'
;LTGRYDAGSVIPATVEAHDEEYGLTNLSFTGGVLRVPRVKALKGASVRVRIRARDVSLALQKPEGISQINILQGKISEIGSPRNEHDGSPPHDIDICVDIGVPLWVRITRWSLDQMELSEGKEVYALIKSTSIDRQSLGQQAQNMEKIG
;
A
#
# COMPACT_ATOMS: atom_id res chain seq x y z
N LEU A 1 -2.11 -13.74 -10.22
CA LEU A 1 -0.96 -14.03 -11.00
C LEU A 1 -0.53 -12.86 -11.86
N THR A 2 -1.44 -12.37 -12.70
CA THR A 2 -1.14 -11.17 -13.48
C THR A 2 -0.86 -9.99 -12.57
N GLY A 3 -1.48 -9.93 -11.38
CA GLY A 3 -1.26 -8.88 -10.43
C GLY A 3 0.17 -8.81 -9.89
N ARG A 4 0.93 -9.89 -10.02
CA ARG A 4 2.32 -9.90 -9.55
C ARG A 4 3.26 -9.10 -10.43
N TYR A 5 2.96 -8.99 -11.72
CA TYR A 5 3.86 -8.29 -12.65
C TYR A 5 3.71 -6.79 -12.53
N ASP A 6 2.50 -6.33 -12.44
CA ASP A 6 2.25 -4.91 -12.19
C ASP A 6 2.36 -4.58 -10.73
N ALA A 7 2.56 -5.56 -9.95
CA ALA A 7 2.79 -5.52 -8.52
C ALA A 7 2.25 -4.25 -7.88
N GLY A 8 0.96 -4.22 -7.69
CA GLY A 8 0.31 -3.11 -7.02
C GLY A 8 -0.91 -3.59 -6.29
N SER A 9 -1.33 -2.79 -5.34
CA SER A 9 -2.54 -3.07 -4.57
C SER A 9 -3.51 -1.92 -4.75
N VAL A 10 -4.78 -2.26 -4.92
CA VAL A 10 -5.85 -1.26 -5.01
C VAL A 10 -6.70 -1.41 -3.75
N ILE A 11 -6.80 -0.33 -2.99
CA ILE A 11 -7.49 -0.34 -1.71
C ILE A 11 -8.64 0.65 -1.76
N PRO A 12 -9.88 0.19 -1.52
CA PRO A 12 -11.01 1.11 -1.39
C PRO A 12 -10.93 1.81 -0.04
N ALA A 13 -11.16 3.11 -0.04
CA ALA A 13 -11.06 3.93 1.16
C ALA A 13 -12.10 5.05 1.13
N THR A 14 -12.25 5.72 2.26
CA THR A 14 -13.20 6.80 2.42
C THR A 14 -12.49 8.01 3.00
N VAL A 15 -12.80 9.20 2.50
CA VAL A 15 -12.25 10.43 3.04
C VAL A 15 -12.76 10.62 4.46
N GLU A 16 -11.84 10.63 5.41
CA GLU A 16 -12.16 10.81 6.82
C GLU A 16 -12.00 12.27 7.24
N ALA A 17 -10.91 12.89 6.84
CA ALA A 17 -10.61 14.27 7.22
C ALA A 17 -9.56 14.87 6.30
N HIS A 18 -9.58 16.17 6.16
CA HIS A 18 -8.54 16.93 5.47
C HIS A 18 -7.73 17.72 6.49
N ASP A 19 -6.42 17.71 6.32
CA ASP A 19 -5.49 18.51 7.09
C ASP A 19 -5.02 19.64 6.17
N GLU A 20 -5.61 20.81 6.34
CA GLU A 20 -5.32 21.95 5.46
C GLU A 20 -3.93 22.54 5.72
N GLU A 21 -3.45 22.42 6.95
CA GLU A 21 -2.13 22.93 7.29
C GLU A 21 -1.02 22.19 6.55
N TYR A 22 -1.12 20.86 6.49
CA TYR A 22 -0.08 20.06 5.87
C TYR A 22 -0.44 19.56 4.49
N GLY A 23 -1.64 19.89 4.00
CA GLY A 23 -2.06 19.46 2.67
C GLY A 23 -2.19 17.95 2.56
N LEU A 24 -2.71 17.31 3.59
CA LEU A 24 -2.90 15.87 3.64
C LEU A 24 -4.37 15.52 3.80
N THR A 25 -4.74 14.35 3.35
CA THR A 25 -6.07 13.78 3.57
C THR A 25 -5.92 12.45 4.27
N ASN A 26 -6.70 12.24 5.33
CA ASN A 26 -6.78 10.96 6.00
C ASN A 26 -7.86 10.12 5.33
N LEU A 27 -7.49 8.93 4.88
CA LEU A 27 -8.40 7.98 4.24
C LEU A 27 -8.56 6.78 5.14
N SER A 28 -9.80 6.46 5.50
CA SER A 28 -10.07 5.27 6.30
C SER A 28 -10.29 4.08 5.39
N PHE A 29 -9.78 2.93 5.78
CA PHE A 29 -9.99 1.68 5.10
C PHE A 29 -10.10 0.56 6.14
N THR A 30 -10.36 -0.66 5.72
CA THR A 30 -10.59 -1.79 6.64
C THR A 30 -9.46 -1.99 7.65
N GLY A 31 -8.23 -1.75 7.25
CA GLY A 31 -7.07 -1.98 8.12
C GLY A 31 -6.59 -0.77 8.89
N GLY A 32 -7.24 0.38 8.77
CA GLY A 32 -6.81 1.57 9.49
C GLY A 32 -6.95 2.84 8.68
N VAL A 33 -5.94 3.69 8.75
CA VAL A 33 -5.96 5.01 8.11
C VAL A 33 -4.70 5.19 7.27
N LEU A 34 -4.87 5.73 6.06
CA LEU A 34 -3.77 6.14 5.21
C LEU A 34 -3.76 7.66 5.12
N ARG A 35 -2.58 8.26 5.18
CA ARG A 35 -2.41 9.70 5.00
C ARG A 35 -1.78 9.92 3.64
N VAL A 36 -2.49 10.66 2.79
CA VAL A 36 -2.09 10.89 1.40
C VAL A 36 -2.09 12.38 1.12
N PRO A 37 -1.44 12.81 0.03
CA PRO A 37 -1.57 14.21 -0.36
C PRO A 37 -3.02 14.55 -0.60
N ARG A 38 -3.38 15.80 -0.36
CA ARG A 38 -4.76 16.24 -0.33
C ARG A 38 -5.56 15.79 -1.55
N VAL A 39 -6.71 15.22 -1.27
CA VAL A 39 -7.65 14.72 -2.28
C VAL A 39 -8.76 15.76 -2.45
N LYS A 40 -9.12 16.04 -3.68
CA LYS A 40 -10.25 16.94 -3.97
C LYS A 40 -11.55 16.16 -3.89
N ALA A 41 -12.02 15.94 -2.69
CA ALA A 41 -13.26 15.22 -2.45
C ALA A 41 -13.77 15.61 -1.07
N LEU A 42 -15.07 15.50 -0.87
CA LEU A 42 -15.68 15.81 0.39
C LEU A 42 -15.49 14.66 1.38
N LYS A 43 -15.55 15.00 2.66
CA LYS A 43 -15.57 13.99 3.72
C LYS A 43 -16.68 12.97 3.44
N GLY A 44 -16.37 11.71 3.57
CA GLY A 44 -17.31 10.62 3.29
C GLY A 44 -17.25 10.10 1.86
N ALA A 45 -16.53 10.79 0.97
CA ALA A 45 -16.43 10.37 -0.42
C ALA A 45 -15.56 9.11 -0.54
N SER A 46 -15.89 8.30 -1.53
CA SER A 46 -15.11 7.09 -1.83
C SER A 46 -13.88 7.43 -2.66
N VAL A 47 -12.78 6.79 -2.31
CA VAL A 47 -11.49 6.99 -2.98
C VAL A 47 -10.89 5.62 -3.24
N ARG A 48 -10.28 5.47 -4.40
CA ARG A 48 -9.51 4.27 -4.72
C ARG A 48 -8.03 4.61 -4.59
N VAL A 49 -7.33 3.84 -3.77
CA VAL A 49 -5.91 4.04 -3.51
C VAL A 49 -5.12 2.96 -4.24
N ARG A 50 -4.07 3.36 -4.94
CA ARG A 50 -3.17 2.42 -5.58
C ARG A 50 -1.78 2.58 -5.01
N ILE A 51 -1.19 1.45 -4.57
CA ILE A 51 0.14 1.41 -3.98
C ILE A 51 0.95 0.38 -4.76
N ARG A 52 2.07 0.81 -5.35
CA ARG A 52 2.95 -0.11 -6.06
C ARG A 52 3.77 -0.91 -5.07
N ALA A 53 3.92 -2.19 -5.34
CA ALA A 53 4.63 -3.09 -4.44
C ALA A 53 6.07 -2.63 -4.18
N ARG A 54 6.74 -2.11 -5.20
CA ARG A 54 8.12 -1.64 -5.06
C ARG A 54 8.26 -0.38 -4.21
N ASP A 55 7.15 0.31 -3.95
CA ASP A 55 7.16 1.53 -3.14
C ASP A 55 6.88 1.26 -1.67
N VAL A 56 6.75 -0.01 -1.29
CA VAL A 56 6.49 -0.40 0.09
C VAL A 56 7.75 -1.00 0.70
N SER A 57 8.13 -0.51 1.87
CA SER A 57 9.24 -1.08 2.65
C SER A 57 8.68 -1.85 3.82
N LEU A 58 9.45 -2.79 4.33
CA LEU A 58 9.06 -3.57 5.51
C LEU A 58 10.04 -3.32 6.66
N ALA A 59 9.50 -3.36 7.87
CA ALA A 59 10.31 -3.30 9.09
C ALA A 59 9.82 -4.37 10.05
N LEU A 60 10.74 -4.94 10.82
CA LEU A 60 10.38 -5.95 11.82
C LEU A 60 9.79 -5.33 13.06
N GLN A 61 10.15 -4.07 13.35
CA GLN A 61 9.65 -3.32 14.48
C GLN A 61 9.16 -1.98 13.99
N LYS A 62 8.26 -1.36 14.75
CA LYS A 62 7.73 -0.05 14.39
C LYS A 62 8.88 0.97 14.44
N PRO A 63 9.25 1.55 13.28
CA PRO A 63 10.37 2.49 13.26
C PRO A 63 9.98 3.85 13.78
N GLU A 64 10.99 4.60 14.23
CA GLU A 64 10.84 5.97 14.69
C GLU A 64 11.81 6.86 13.92
N GLY A 65 11.47 8.14 13.83
CA GLY A 65 12.36 9.12 13.21
C GLY A 65 12.56 8.93 11.72
N ILE A 66 11.54 8.47 11.02
CA ILE A 66 11.58 8.29 9.57
C ILE A 66 10.58 9.21 8.88
N SER A 67 10.76 9.39 7.60
CA SER A 67 9.91 10.31 6.83
C SER A 67 8.63 9.67 6.30
N GLN A 68 8.54 8.34 6.27
CA GLN A 68 7.31 7.68 5.88
C GLN A 68 6.30 7.82 7.01
N ILE A 69 5.13 8.38 6.69
CA ILE A 69 4.11 8.61 7.72
C ILE A 69 3.05 7.51 7.74
N ASN A 70 3.02 6.64 6.75
CA ASN A 70 2.12 5.49 6.75
C ASN A 70 2.89 4.27 7.21
N ILE A 71 2.63 3.87 8.44
CA ILE A 71 3.25 2.70 9.08
C ILE A 71 2.11 1.78 9.47
N LEU A 72 1.97 0.67 8.76
CA LEU A 72 0.83 -0.22 8.90
C LEU A 72 1.29 -1.59 9.39
N GLN A 73 0.77 -2.00 10.53
CA GLN A 73 1.08 -3.32 11.06
C GLN A 73 0.32 -4.38 10.29
N GLY A 74 0.98 -5.48 10.00
CA GLY A 74 0.36 -6.58 9.29
C GLY A 74 1.08 -7.89 9.51
N LYS A 75 0.59 -8.91 8.84
CA LYS A 75 1.14 -10.26 8.90
C LYS A 75 1.41 -10.75 7.50
N ILE A 76 2.54 -11.41 7.32
CA ILE A 76 2.86 -11.98 6.01
C ILE A 76 1.91 -13.16 5.77
N SER A 77 1.14 -13.08 4.70
CA SER A 77 0.19 -14.12 4.34
C SER A 77 0.71 -15.02 3.22
N GLU A 78 1.60 -14.51 2.38
CA GLU A 78 2.10 -15.26 1.25
C GLU A 78 3.46 -14.72 0.83
N ILE A 79 4.37 -15.61 0.43
CA ILE A 79 5.65 -15.24 -0.14
C ILE A 79 5.72 -15.88 -1.51
N GLY A 80 5.74 -15.04 -2.55
CA GLY A 80 5.84 -15.50 -3.92
C GLY A 80 7.28 -15.59 -4.36
N SER A 81 7.63 -16.70 -4.95
CA SER A 81 9.01 -16.94 -5.36
C SER A 81 9.04 -17.61 -6.74
N PRO A 82 8.54 -16.92 -7.77
CA PRO A 82 8.56 -17.50 -9.10
C PRO A 82 10.00 -17.58 -9.60
N ARG A 83 10.35 -18.71 -10.21
CA ARG A 83 11.64 -18.85 -10.84
C ARG A 83 11.64 -18.13 -12.17
N ASN A 84 12.81 -17.71 -12.61
CA ASN A 84 12.95 -17.10 -13.94
C ASN A 84 12.53 -18.11 -15.00
N GLU A 85 11.69 -17.69 -15.92
CA GLU A 85 11.15 -18.56 -16.95
C GLU A 85 12.22 -19.07 -17.90
N HIS A 86 13.30 -18.30 -18.09
CA HIS A 86 14.33 -18.64 -19.06
C HIS A 86 15.33 -19.69 -18.58
N ASP A 87 15.76 -19.61 -17.34
CA ASP A 87 16.82 -20.46 -16.84
C ASP A 87 16.50 -21.17 -15.51
N GLY A 88 15.32 -20.93 -14.93
CA GLY A 88 14.94 -21.55 -13.68
C GLY A 88 15.72 -21.09 -12.47
N SER A 89 16.55 -20.06 -12.61
CA SER A 89 17.32 -19.54 -11.48
C SER A 89 16.42 -18.91 -10.42
N PRO A 90 16.89 -18.81 -9.17
CA PRO A 90 16.12 -18.12 -8.14
C PRO A 90 15.94 -16.65 -8.51
N PRO A 91 14.78 -16.05 -8.22
CA PRO A 91 14.56 -14.65 -8.51
C PRO A 91 15.41 -13.78 -7.59
N HIS A 92 15.73 -12.57 -8.07
CA HIS A 92 16.42 -11.57 -7.25
C HIS A 92 15.43 -10.77 -6.42
N ASP A 93 14.23 -10.63 -6.89
CA ASP A 93 13.15 -9.92 -6.20
C ASP A 93 12.07 -10.90 -5.77
N ILE A 94 11.48 -10.62 -4.63
CA ILE A 94 10.44 -11.47 -4.04
C ILE A 94 9.20 -10.62 -3.82
N ASP A 95 8.05 -11.16 -4.20
CA ASP A 95 6.76 -10.52 -3.93
C ASP A 95 6.16 -11.14 -2.67
N ILE A 96 5.82 -10.28 -1.73
CA ILE A 96 5.27 -10.69 -0.44
C ILE A 96 3.91 -10.04 -0.28
N CYS A 97 2.92 -10.85 0.10
CA CYS A 97 1.62 -10.32 0.46
C CYS A 97 1.56 -10.14 1.97
N VAL A 98 1.25 -8.93 2.40
CA VAL A 98 1.08 -8.60 3.82
C VAL A 98 -0.38 -8.29 4.06
N ASP A 99 -0.98 -8.95 5.02
CA ASP A 99 -2.35 -8.68 5.41
C ASP A 99 -2.36 -7.53 6.42
N ILE A 100 -2.78 -6.35 5.95
CA ILE A 100 -2.92 -5.16 6.79
C ILE A 100 -4.40 -4.86 7.09
N GLY A 101 -5.25 -5.88 6.99
CA GLY A 101 -6.70 -5.76 6.97
C GLY A 101 -7.24 -5.90 5.56
N VAL A 102 -6.40 -5.67 4.58
CA VAL A 102 -6.58 -5.96 3.16
C VAL A 102 -5.24 -6.46 2.64
N PRO A 103 -5.20 -7.21 1.54
CA PRO A 103 -3.91 -7.65 0.99
C PRO A 103 -3.10 -6.46 0.47
N LEU A 104 -1.84 -6.41 0.85
CA LEU A 104 -0.90 -5.42 0.35
C LEU A 104 0.31 -6.14 -0.21
N TRP A 105 0.56 -5.99 -1.51
CA TRP A 105 1.71 -6.61 -2.15
C TRP A 105 2.94 -5.73 -2.00
N VAL A 106 4.05 -6.37 -1.63
CA VAL A 106 5.32 -5.72 -1.36
C VAL A 106 6.40 -6.44 -2.17
N ARG A 107 7.26 -5.68 -2.82
CA ARG A 107 8.40 -6.25 -3.54
C ARG A 107 9.69 -5.85 -2.86
N ILE A 108 10.45 -6.85 -2.43
CA ILE A 108 11.75 -6.64 -1.78
C ILE A 108 12.78 -7.54 -2.46
N THR A 109 14.04 -7.31 -2.16
CA THR A 109 15.10 -8.16 -2.67
C THR A 109 15.11 -9.47 -1.91
N ARG A 110 15.58 -10.54 -2.57
CA ARG A 110 15.77 -11.82 -1.89
C ARG A 110 16.75 -11.67 -0.73
N TRP A 111 17.73 -10.78 -0.88
CA TRP A 111 18.68 -10.49 0.21
C TRP A 111 17.96 -10.04 1.47
N SER A 112 17.02 -9.11 1.32
CA SER A 112 16.25 -8.62 2.48
C SER A 112 15.37 -9.72 3.07
N LEU A 113 14.76 -10.54 2.22
CA LEU A 113 13.95 -11.67 2.69
C LEU A 113 14.78 -12.57 3.62
N ASP A 114 16.00 -12.89 3.20
CA ASP A 114 16.87 -13.77 3.97
C ASP A 114 17.39 -13.09 5.22
N GLN A 115 17.86 -11.86 5.10
CA GLN A 115 18.42 -11.13 6.25
C GLN A 115 17.38 -10.88 7.35
N MET A 116 16.16 -10.61 6.97
CA MET A 116 15.07 -10.36 7.92
C MET A 116 14.39 -11.65 8.37
N GLU A 117 14.79 -12.77 7.78
CA GLU A 117 14.23 -14.09 8.09
C GLU A 117 12.70 -14.07 7.98
N LEU A 118 12.20 -13.49 6.89
CA LEU A 118 10.76 -13.37 6.69
C LEU A 118 10.14 -14.72 6.34
N SER A 119 8.98 -14.97 6.91
CA SER A 119 8.22 -16.21 6.68
C SER A 119 6.73 -15.93 6.83
N GLU A 120 5.92 -16.82 6.32
CA GLU A 120 4.47 -16.70 6.45
C GLU A 120 4.10 -16.69 7.92
N GLY A 121 3.18 -15.81 8.29
CA GLY A 121 2.73 -15.65 9.66
C GLY A 121 3.51 -14.62 10.46
N LYS A 122 4.67 -14.16 9.97
CA LYS A 122 5.48 -13.21 10.69
C LYS A 122 4.84 -11.82 10.68
N GLU A 123 4.85 -11.16 11.83
CA GLU A 123 4.35 -9.79 11.94
C GLU A 123 5.40 -8.80 11.43
N VAL A 124 4.96 -7.84 10.63
CA VAL A 124 5.83 -6.83 10.06
C VAL A 124 5.09 -5.50 10.04
N TYR A 125 5.83 -4.43 9.78
CA TYR A 125 5.28 -3.11 9.54
C TYR A 125 5.56 -2.72 8.11
N ALA A 126 4.49 -2.34 7.39
CA ALA A 126 4.62 -1.85 6.02
C ALA A 126 4.75 -0.34 6.07
N LEU A 127 5.75 0.19 5.39
CA LEU A 127 6.09 1.61 5.39
C LEU A 127 5.85 2.16 4.00
N ILE A 128 5.04 3.23 3.91
CA ILE A 128 4.68 3.81 2.62
C ILE A 128 4.77 5.32 2.71
N LYS A 129 5.50 5.93 1.78
CA LYS A 129 5.52 7.38 1.67
C LYS A 129 4.18 7.87 1.15
N SER A 130 3.64 8.95 1.74
CA SER A 130 2.41 9.54 1.25
C SER A 130 2.50 9.91 -0.23
N THR A 131 3.65 10.45 -0.64
CA THR A 131 3.86 10.89 -2.02
C THR A 131 3.94 9.75 -3.03
N SER A 132 4.05 8.51 -2.57
CA SER A 132 4.08 7.34 -3.44
C SER A 132 2.71 6.71 -3.63
N ILE A 133 1.68 7.27 -3.00
CA ILE A 133 0.33 6.70 -3.05
C ILE A 133 -0.49 7.42 -4.11
N ASP A 134 -0.90 6.69 -5.13
CA ASP A 134 -1.82 7.21 -6.14
C ASP A 134 -3.25 7.07 -5.61
N ARG A 135 -4.09 8.07 -5.87
CA ARG A 135 -5.46 8.06 -5.39
C ARG A 135 -6.38 8.65 -6.45
N GLN A 136 -7.52 8.00 -6.60
CA GLN A 136 -8.56 8.42 -7.52
C GLN A 136 -9.85 8.63 -6.73
N SER A 137 -10.35 9.85 -6.77
CA SER A 137 -11.60 10.18 -6.09
C SER A 137 -12.79 9.72 -6.91
N LEU A 138 -13.55 8.79 -6.37
CA LEU A 138 -14.78 8.32 -6.99
C LEU A 138 -15.93 9.28 -6.67
N GLY A 139 -15.86 9.92 -5.51
CA GLY A 139 -16.84 10.92 -5.14
C GLY A 139 -16.83 12.15 -6.03
N GLN A 140 -15.65 12.53 -6.54
CA GLN A 140 -15.54 13.67 -7.44
C GLN A 140 -16.27 13.41 -8.74
N GLN A 141 -16.23 12.21 -9.26
CA GLN A 141 -16.99 11.84 -10.45
C GLN A 141 -18.49 11.95 -10.20
N ALA A 142 -18.95 11.48 -9.06
CA ALA A 142 -20.34 11.59 -8.68
C ALA A 142 -20.79 13.04 -8.57
N GLN A 143 -19.97 13.88 -7.98
CA GLN A 143 -20.25 15.32 -7.88
C GLN A 143 -20.36 15.97 -9.25
N ASN A 144 -19.46 15.62 -10.15
CA ASN A 144 -19.49 16.17 -11.51
C ASN A 144 -20.74 15.72 -12.26
N MET A 145 -21.16 14.49 -12.07
CA MET A 145 -22.39 13.98 -12.68
C MET A 145 -23.62 14.71 -12.16
N GLU A 146 -23.64 15.00 -10.87
CA GLU A 146 -24.74 15.77 -10.28
C GLU A 146 -24.81 17.19 -10.83
N LYS A 147 -23.68 17.81 -11.09
CA LYS A 147 -23.64 19.17 -11.66
C LYS A 147 -24.16 19.18 -13.11
N ILE A 148 -23.95 18.11 -13.83
CA ILE A 148 -24.40 18.00 -15.21
C ILE A 148 -25.89 17.69 -15.28
N GLY A 149 -26.34 16.88 -14.35
CA GLY A 149 -27.73 16.48 -14.29
C GLY A 149 -28.59 17.51 -13.61
#